data_9776891d6dbe1a7998601075f4d66c16
#
_entry.id   9776891d6dbe1a7998601075f4d66c16
#
_cell.length_a   1.000
_cell.length_b   1.000
_cell.length_c   1.000
_cell.angle_alpha   90.00
_cell.angle_beta   90.00
_cell.angle_gamma   90.00
#
_symmetry.space_group_name_H-M   'P 1'
#
loop_
_entity.id
_entity.type
_entity.pdbx_description
1 polymer ?
#
loop_
_entity_poly.entity_id
_entity_poly.type
_entity_poly.pdbx_seq_one_letter_code
_entity_poly.pdbx_strand_id
1 'polypeptide(L)'
;MKAVVLTRSGGPEVFEVLERPDPAVGAGEVRIAVHAAGLNFADTMARVGLYPAAPKPPCVLGYEVAGEVETIGEGVSGLTVGQRVMAGTKFGGQAELAVAQARDVMPMPEHLSFEEGAAFCVNYGTAYAALMIMGGLREGNRVLIHAAAGGVGIAATQVARIAGAEIFGTASAAKHEAIKAQGVDHPIDYRTQDFKAEVRRLTNSEGVDVILDPMGPTSFRKDYRILRPGGRLIMCGLSEAMNENGRDMRATLRSLLRMPTSTMPWWHAGRLLNQNRGVFGLNLLSWWRREGGMDRITAPLLSDLNSKQLMPVVARSYPFEQAGDAHRYLAERRNIGKVVLTPH
;
A
#
# COMPACT_ATOMS: atom_id res chain seq x y z
N MET A 1 -5.64 27.49 0.43
CA MET A 1 -5.00 26.42 -0.35
C MET A 1 -6.00 25.65 -1.20
N LYS A 2 -5.60 25.17 -2.36
CA LYS A 2 -6.40 24.22 -3.15
C LYS A 2 -6.30 22.82 -2.57
N ALA A 3 -7.41 22.06 -2.62
CA ALA A 3 -7.46 20.69 -2.16
C ALA A 3 -8.42 19.84 -3.02
N VAL A 4 -8.09 18.56 -3.21
CA VAL A 4 -8.97 17.57 -3.84
C VAL A 4 -9.99 17.11 -2.79
N VAL A 5 -11.21 17.59 -2.93
CA VAL A 5 -12.30 17.32 -1.98
C VAL A 5 -13.18 16.20 -2.50
N LEU A 6 -13.31 15.15 -1.68
CA LEU A 6 -14.35 14.13 -1.86
C LEU A 6 -15.67 14.73 -1.34
N THR A 7 -16.56 15.15 -2.24
CA THR A 7 -17.79 15.85 -1.88
C THR A 7 -18.89 14.92 -1.35
N ARG A 8 -18.94 13.68 -1.85
CA ARG A 8 -19.83 12.58 -1.44
C ARG A 8 -19.23 11.24 -1.78
N SER A 9 -19.73 10.17 -1.22
CA SER A 9 -19.33 8.82 -1.69
C SER A 9 -19.91 8.54 -3.09
N GLY A 10 -19.10 7.92 -3.95
CA GLY A 10 -19.55 7.64 -5.31
C GLY A 10 -18.47 7.17 -6.28
N GLY A 11 -18.72 7.33 -7.57
CA GLY A 11 -17.78 7.08 -8.66
C GLY A 11 -16.63 8.11 -8.69
N PRO A 12 -15.73 8.03 -9.68
CA PRO A 12 -14.59 8.94 -9.80
C PRO A 12 -14.95 10.43 -9.98
N GLU A 13 -16.17 10.71 -10.41
CA GLU A 13 -16.72 12.05 -10.67
C GLU A 13 -17.04 12.89 -9.42
N VAL A 14 -16.86 12.32 -8.21
CA VAL A 14 -17.23 12.98 -6.94
C VAL A 14 -16.13 13.85 -6.36
N PHE A 15 -15.00 13.96 -7.04
CA PHE A 15 -13.90 14.84 -6.62
C PHE A 15 -14.02 16.22 -7.27
N GLU A 16 -13.81 17.24 -6.44
CA GLU A 16 -13.75 18.63 -6.85
C GLU A 16 -12.50 19.29 -6.27
N VAL A 17 -11.81 20.12 -7.04
CA VAL A 17 -10.72 20.96 -6.51
C VAL A 17 -11.35 22.24 -5.96
N LEU A 18 -11.24 22.42 -4.66
CA LEU A 18 -11.85 23.54 -3.94
C LEU A 18 -10.82 24.31 -3.10
N GLU A 19 -11.02 25.62 -2.98
CA GLU A 19 -10.30 26.43 -2.02
C GLU A 19 -10.72 26.04 -0.58
N ARG A 20 -9.73 25.86 0.28
CA ARG A 20 -9.89 25.53 1.69
C ARG A 20 -8.97 26.41 2.54
N PRO A 21 -9.33 26.70 3.79
CA PRO A 21 -8.40 27.31 4.72
C PRO A 21 -7.10 26.49 4.85
N ASP A 22 -5.99 27.15 5.02
CA ASP A 22 -4.74 26.46 5.31
C ASP A 22 -4.84 25.72 6.64
N PRO A 23 -4.34 24.47 6.74
CA PRO A 23 -4.42 23.71 7.97
C PRO A 23 -3.51 24.35 9.04
N ALA A 24 -4.06 24.50 10.25
CA ALA A 24 -3.30 24.99 11.39
C ALA A 24 -2.25 23.93 11.82
N VAL A 25 -1.11 24.42 12.29
CA VAL A 25 -0.02 23.58 12.81
C VAL A 25 -0.08 23.58 14.33
N GLY A 26 -0.22 22.38 14.91
CA GLY A 26 -0.17 22.17 16.35
C GLY A 26 1.23 21.89 16.89
N ALA A 27 1.34 21.78 18.22
CA ALA A 27 2.58 21.32 18.83
C ALA A 27 2.93 19.88 18.38
N GLY A 28 4.20 19.67 18.05
CA GLY A 28 4.69 18.38 17.54
C GLY A 28 4.33 18.08 16.08
N GLU A 29 3.75 19.05 15.35
CA GLU A 29 3.34 18.90 13.96
C GLU A 29 4.20 19.75 13.01
N VAL A 30 4.16 19.36 11.75
CA VAL A 30 4.84 20.04 10.65
C VAL A 30 3.87 20.26 9.51
N ARG A 31 3.80 21.45 8.93
CA ARG A 31 3.08 21.73 7.70
C ARG A 31 4.07 21.62 6.52
N ILE A 32 3.62 20.92 5.50
CA ILE A 32 4.40 20.60 4.31
C ILE A 32 3.73 21.24 3.10
N ALA A 33 4.51 22.01 2.33
CA ALA A 33 4.13 22.41 0.99
C ALA A 33 4.22 21.17 0.09
N VAL A 34 3.09 20.67 -0.35
CA VAL A 34 2.98 19.39 -1.06
C VAL A 34 3.36 19.58 -2.52
N HIS A 35 4.33 18.84 -2.99
CA HIS A 35 4.67 18.72 -4.40
C HIS A 35 4.05 17.47 -5.05
N ALA A 36 3.87 16.42 -4.26
CA ALA A 36 3.25 15.17 -4.70
C ALA A 36 2.50 14.47 -3.56
N ALA A 37 1.33 13.92 -3.85
CA ALA A 37 0.51 13.12 -2.94
C ALA A 37 0.29 11.72 -3.50
N GLY A 38 0.63 10.68 -2.73
CA GLY A 38 0.49 9.30 -3.14
C GLY A 38 -0.95 8.82 -3.09
N LEU A 39 -1.48 8.28 -4.19
CA LEU A 39 -2.81 7.67 -4.25
C LEU A 39 -2.73 6.18 -3.89
N ASN A 40 -3.50 5.76 -2.91
CA ASN A 40 -3.56 4.40 -2.40
C ASN A 40 -4.88 3.71 -2.76
N PHE A 41 -4.88 2.37 -2.80
CA PHE A 41 -6.13 1.63 -2.99
C PHE A 41 -7.14 1.89 -1.85
N ALA A 42 -6.66 2.20 -0.65
CA ALA A 42 -7.47 2.63 0.48
C ALA A 42 -8.25 3.93 0.20
N ASP A 43 -7.70 4.86 -0.59
CA ASP A 43 -8.40 6.08 -1.02
C ASP A 43 -9.57 5.73 -1.96
N THR A 44 -9.41 4.73 -2.83
CA THR A 44 -10.51 4.28 -3.69
C THR A 44 -11.62 3.61 -2.88
N MET A 45 -11.27 2.86 -1.83
CA MET A 45 -12.24 2.30 -0.89
C MET A 45 -12.94 3.38 -0.06
N ALA A 46 -12.20 4.40 0.40
CA ALA A 46 -12.74 5.55 1.12
C ALA A 46 -13.75 6.32 0.26
N ARG A 47 -13.42 6.57 -1.02
CA ARG A 47 -14.29 7.22 -1.98
C ARG A 47 -15.67 6.57 -2.08
N VAL A 48 -15.75 5.26 -2.05
CA VAL A 48 -17.02 4.52 -2.14
C VAL A 48 -17.63 4.15 -0.79
N GLY A 49 -17.08 4.66 0.31
CA GLY A 49 -17.59 4.44 1.67
C GLY A 49 -17.32 3.02 2.23
N LEU A 50 -16.33 2.30 1.70
CA LEU A 50 -15.92 0.97 2.17
C LEU A 50 -14.72 0.99 3.11
N TYR A 51 -14.21 2.16 3.47
CA TYR A 51 -13.08 2.30 4.40
C TYR A 51 -13.54 3.00 5.69
N PRO A 52 -13.85 2.24 6.77
CA PRO A 52 -14.47 2.79 7.98
C PRO A 52 -13.61 3.82 8.71
N ALA A 53 -12.29 3.81 8.51
CA ALA A 53 -11.38 4.77 9.13
C ALA A 53 -11.34 6.12 8.41
N ALA A 54 -11.91 6.24 7.20
CA ALA A 54 -11.95 7.48 6.45
C ALA A 54 -12.91 8.49 7.07
N PRO A 55 -12.59 9.79 7.00
CA PRO A 55 -13.54 10.83 7.39
C PRO A 55 -14.77 10.82 6.46
N LYS A 56 -15.90 11.28 7.00
CA LYS A 56 -17.12 11.42 6.20
C LYS A 56 -16.97 12.57 5.21
N PRO A 57 -17.44 12.42 3.96
CA PRO A 57 -17.52 13.54 3.03
C PRO A 57 -18.41 14.70 3.57
N PRO A 58 -18.11 15.98 3.26
CA PRO A 58 -16.97 16.39 2.41
C PRO A 58 -15.63 16.35 3.16
N CYS A 59 -14.61 15.74 2.55
CA CYS A 59 -13.28 15.59 3.16
C CYS A 59 -12.16 15.56 2.12
N VAL A 60 -10.92 15.78 2.58
CA VAL A 60 -9.70 15.59 1.79
C VAL A 60 -9.08 14.25 2.19
N LEU A 61 -8.84 13.39 1.21
CA LEU A 61 -8.17 12.09 1.39
C LEU A 61 -6.64 12.25 1.32
N GLY A 62 -5.92 11.12 1.22
CA GLY A 62 -4.47 11.06 1.09
C GLY A 62 -3.77 10.69 2.39
N TYR A 63 -2.92 9.68 2.30
CA TYR A 63 -2.22 9.09 3.45
C TYR A 63 -0.73 9.42 3.47
N GLU A 64 -0.19 9.91 2.35
CA GLU A 64 1.23 10.21 2.22
C GLU A 64 1.48 11.31 1.20
N VAL A 65 2.52 12.11 1.48
CA VAL A 65 2.94 13.22 0.64
C VAL A 65 4.47 13.27 0.57
N ALA A 66 4.98 13.95 -0.45
CA ALA A 66 6.33 14.47 -0.50
C ALA A 66 6.29 15.95 -0.85
N GLY A 67 7.20 16.72 -0.27
CA GLY A 67 7.21 18.16 -0.44
C GLY A 67 8.31 18.80 0.42
N GLU A 68 8.13 20.06 0.74
CA GLU A 68 9.06 20.85 1.54
C GLU A 68 8.39 21.28 2.84
N VAL A 69 9.16 21.28 3.93
CA VAL A 69 8.71 21.81 5.22
C VAL A 69 8.42 23.29 5.08
N GLU A 70 7.16 23.68 5.30
CA GLU A 70 6.75 25.09 5.19
C GLU A 70 6.67 25.75 6.56
N THR A 71 6.12 25.05 7.57
CA THR A 71 6.03 25.55 8.95
C THR A 71 6.29 24.43 9.94
N ILE A 72 6.97 24.76 11.02
CA ILE A 72 7.33 23.84 12.11
C ILE A 72 6.58 24.25 13.38
N GLY A 73 5.83 23.34 13.98
CA GLY A 73 5.12 23.55 15.24
C GLY A 73 6.03 23.50 16.47
N GLU A 74 5.49 23.94 17.58
CA GLU A 74 6.20 23.96 18.87
C GLU A 74 6.68 22.56 19.27
N GLY A 75 7.89 22.46 19.82
CA GLY A 75 8.48 21.21 20.32
C GLY A 75 9.05 20.28 19.25
N VAL A 76 8.99 20.63 17.97
CA VAL A 76 9.61 19.84 16.89
C VAL A 76 11.10 20.17 16.80
N SER A 77 11.93 19.14 16.67
CA SER A 77 13.37 19.24 16.45
C SER A 77 13.82 18.35 15.30
N GLY A 78 15.00 18.65 14.73
CA GLY A 78 15.61 17.83 13.67
C GLY A 78 15.04 18.04 12.27
N LEU A 79 14.12 18.99 12.08
CA LEU A 79 13.61 19.43 10.78
C LEU A 79 13.86 20.95 10.61
N THR A 80 13.98 21.39 9.35
CA THR A 80 14.18 22.79 8.99
C THR A 80 13.21 23.21 7.90
N VAL A 81 12.78 24.48 7.91
CA VAL A 81 11.96 25.04 6.82
C VAL A 81 12.72 24.96 5.50
N GLY A 82 12.04 24.60 4.43
CA GLY A 82 12.61 24.34 3.11
C GLY A 82 13.21 22.94 2.94
N GLN A 83 13.27 22.12 3.99
CA GLN A 83 13.80 20.76 3.90
C GLN A 83 12.86 19.88 3.07
N ARG A 84 13.42 19.15 2.10
CA ARG A 84 12.69 18.11 1.33
C ARG A 84 12.37 16.92 2.21
N VAL A 85 11.09 16.53 2.24
CA VAL A 85 10.59 15.49 3.12
C VAL A 85 9.59 14.57 2.44
N MET A 86 9.49 13.35 2.96
CA MET A 86 8.40 12.40 2.75
C MET A 86 7.63 12.27 4.06
N ALA A 87 6.33 12.24 4.01
CA ALA A 87 5.53 12.17 5.23
C ALA A 87 4.30 11.27 5.09
N GLY A 88 3.99 10.56 6.17
CA GLY A 88 2.68 9.97 6.36
C GLY A 88 1.69 11.01 6.91
N THR A 89 0.53 11.11 6.25
CA THR A 89 -0.56 11.99 6.69
C THR A 89 -1.76 11.17 7.07
N LYS A 90 -2.38 11.13 8.10
CA LYS A 90 -3.52 10.23 8.41
C LYS A 90 -4.77 10.50 7.58
N PHE A 91 -4.81 11.57 6.83
CA PHE A 91 -5.71 12.10 5.80
C PHE A 91 -5.24 13.52 5.48
N GLY A 92 -5.86 14.16 4.48
CA GLY A 92 -5.57 15.56 4.13
C GLY A 92 -4.35 15.74 3.21
N GLY A 93 -3.72 14.64 2.75
CA GLY A 93 -2.53 14.73 1.90
C GLY A 93 -2.82 15.20 0.46
N GLN A 94 -4.05 15.08 -0.02
CA GLN A 94 -4.42 15.50 -1.39
C GLN A 94 -4.78 16.99 -1.42
N ALA A 95 -3.85 17.85 -1.01
CA ALA A 95 -3.98 19.31 -0.95
C ALA A 95 -2.59 19.96 -1.13
N GLU A 96 -2.56 21.27 -1.45
CA GLU A 96 -1.31 22.04 -1.58
C GLU A 96 -0.52 22.12 -0.27
N LEU A 97 -1.20 22.05 0.87
CA LEU A 97 -0.58 22.03 2.20
C LEU A 97 -1.13 20.83 2.99
N ALA A 98 -0.24 20.10 3.63
CA ALA A 98 -0.62 18.97 4.49
C ALA A 98 0.07 19.10 5.85
N VAL A 99 -0.60 18.65 6.92
CA VAL A 99 -0.03 18.60 8.26
C VAL A 99 0.26 17.14 8.64
N ALA A 100 1.45 16.90 9.16
CA ALA A 100 1.86 15.60 9.67
C ALA A 100 2.48 15.73 11.07
N GLN A 101 2.41 14.69 11.88
CA GLN A 101 3.20 14.60 13.11
C GLN A 101 4.68 14.52 12.74
N ALA A 102 5.56 15.26 13.43
CA ALA A 102 6.99 15.32 13.11
C ALA A 102 7.65 13.92 13.04
N ARG A 103 7.21 12.97 13.88
CA ARG A 103 7.68 11.57 13.87
C ARG A 103 7.24 10.77 12.65
N ASP A 104 6.27 11.27 11.89
CA ASP A 104 5.78 10.67 10.64
C ASP A 104 6.43 11.35 9.41
N VAL A 105 7.36 12.29 9.63
CA VAL A 105 8.10 13.03 8.61
C VAL A 105 9.52 12.51 8.52
N MET A 106 9.99 12.21 7.32
CA MET A 106 11.32 11.70 7.04
C MET A 106 12.03 12.59 6.04
N PRO A 107 13.34 12.87 6.23
CA PRO A 107 14.15 13.51 5.19
C PRO A 107 14.06 12.70 3.89
N MET A 108 13.85 13.39 2.77
CA MET A 108 13.82 12.78 1.45
C MET A 108 15.22 12.77 0.84
N PRO A 109 15.73 11.62 0.35
CA PRO A 109 17.01 11.56 -0.36
C PRO A 109 17.02 12.48 -1.58
N GLU A 110 18.15 13.13 -1.86
CA GLU A 110 18.28 14.08 -2.98
C GLU A 110 18.03 13.45 -4.35
N HIS A 111 18.34 12.17 -4.50
CA HIS A 111 18.18 11.46 -5.77
C HIS A 111 16.74 11.11 -6.12
N LEU A 112 15.79 11.24 -5.19
CA LEU A 112 14.36 10.98 -5.46
C LEU A 112 13.67 12.25 -5.98
N SER A 113 12.76 12.08 -6.92
CA SER A 113 11.76 13.09 -7.24
C SER A 113 10.70 13.16 -6.13
N PHE A 114 9.88 14.21 -6.08
CA PHE A 114 8.78 14.28 -5.11
C PHE A 114 7.72 13.20 -5.35
N GLU A 115 7.47 12.84 -6.61
CA GLU A 115 6.56 11.75 -6.96
C GLU A 115 7.06 10.40 -6.44
N GLU A 116 8.35 10.13 -6.54
CA GLU A 116 8.99 8.94 -5.98
C GLU A 116 8.95 8.98 -4.45
N GLY A 117 9.18 10.14 -3.83
CA GLY A 117 9.03 10.33 -2.39
C GLY A 117 7.60 10.04 -1.91
N ALA A 118 6.57 10.51 -2.64
CA ALA A 118 5.17 10.25 -2.34
C ALA A 118 4.75 8.79 -2.59
N ALA A 119 5.61 7.95 -3.14
CA ALA A 119 5.39 6.53 -3.35
C ALA A 119 6.01 5.64 -2.24
N PHE A 120 6.64 6.24 -1.22
CA PHE A 120 7.46 5.50 -0.25
C PHE A 120 6.69 5.08 1.00
N CYS A 121 6.17 6.02 1.79
CA CYS A 121 5.72 5.78 3.16
C CYS A 121 4.73 4.61 3.29
N VAL A 122 3.63 4.65 2.55
CA VAL A 122 2.57 3.65 2.66
C VAL A 122 2.96 2.34 1.98
N ASN A 123 3.56 2.40 0.80
CA ASN A 123 3.90 1.19 0.05
C ASN A 123 4.98 0.38 0.76
N TYR A 124 6.10 1.01 1.09
CA TYR A 124 7.23 0.34 1.72
C TYR A 124 6.95 0.04 3.19
N GLY A 125 6.23 0.92 3.89
CA GLY A 125 5.76 0.64 5.24
C GLY A 125 4.85 -0.58 5.30
N THR A 126 3.90 -0.73 4.35
CA THR A 126 3.04 -1.92 4.26
C THR A 126 3.87 -3.17 3.94
N ALA A 127 4.78 -3.08 2.96
CA ALA A 127 5.63 -4.20 2.55
C ALA A 127 6.51 -4.69 3.70
N TYR A 128 7.19 -3.78 4.39
CA TYR A 128 8.07 -4.11 5.52
C TYR A 128 7.29 -4.71 6.70
N ALA A 129 6.19 -4.08 7.07
CA ALA A 129 5.32 -4.59 8.14
C ALA A 129 4.80 -5.99 7.82
N ALA A 130 4.36 -6.21 6.58
CA ALA A 130 3.85 -7.51 6.14
C ALA A 130 4.94 -8.59 6.10
N LEU A 131 6.04 -8.30 5.42
CA LEU A 131 7.05 -9.32 5.14
C LEU A 131 8.02 -9.53 6.30
N MET A 132 8.55 -8.45 6.86
CA MET A 132 9.60 -8.54 7.88
C MET A 132 9.03 -8.72 9.28
N ILE A 133 8.06 -7.87 9.68
CA ILE A 133 7.56 -7.90 11.06
C ILE A 133 6.56 -9.07 11.26
N MET A 134 5.50 -9.14 10.45
CA MET A 134 4.49 -10.20 10.58
C MET A 134 4.92 -11.50 9.91
N GLY A 135 5.49 -11.40 8.70
CA GLY A 135 5.94 -12.53 7.90
C GLY A 135 7.18 -13.21 8.46
N GLY A 136 8.06 -12.46 9.12
CA GLY A 136 9.36 -12.96 9.60
C GLY A 136 10.21 -13.52 8.45
N LEU A 137 10.13 -12.86 7.27
CA LEU A 137 10.86 -13.25 6.07
C LEU A 137 12.36 -13.24 6.32
N ARG A 138 13.07 -14.24 5.79
CA ARG A 138 14.51 -14.43 5.95
C ARG A 138 15.13 -14.89 4.64
N GLU A 139 16.45 -14.81 4.55
CA GLU A 139 17.22 -15.35 3.45
C GLU A 139 16.87 -16.84 3.20
N GLY A 140 16.73 -17.19 1.93
CA GLY A 140 16.34 -18.52 1.48
C GLY A 140 14.86 -18.88 1.65
N ASN A 141 14.03 -18.00 2.23
CA ASN A 141 12.58 -18.21 2.26
C ASN A 141 11.96 -18.01 0.86
N ARG A 142 10.79 -18.60 0.65
CA ARG A 142 9.94 -18.40 -0.52
C ARG A 142 8.79 -17.48 -0.17
N VAL A 143 8.56 -16.44 -0.97
CA VAL A 143 7.46 -15.51 -0.78
C VAL A 143 6.57 -15.43 -2.00
N LEU A 144 5.25 -15.50 -1.81
CA LEU A 144 4.26 -15.19 -2.84
C LEU A 144 3.69 -13.79 -2.60
N ILE A 145 3.79 -12.93 -3.62
CA ILE A 145 3.28 -11.56 -3.60
C ILE A 145 2.14 -11.46 -4.62
N HIS A 146 0.92 -11.31 -4.14
CA HIS A 146 -0.21 -11.02 -5.02
C HIS A 146 -0.21 -9.56 -5.44
N ALA A 147 -0.75 -9.27 -6.65
CA ALA A 147 -0.73 -7.94 -7.27
C ALA A 147 0.70 -7.34 -7.32
N ALA A 148 1.69 -8.14 -7.69
CA ALA A 148 3.12 -7.80 -7.64
C ALA A 148 3.51 -6.54 -8.44
N ALA A 149 2.72 -6.14 -9.43
CA ALA A 149 2.93 -4.91 -10.21
C ALA A 149 2.32 -3.65 -9.57
N GLY A 150 1.54 -3.76 -8.49
CA GLY A 150 1.01 -2.60 -7.76
C GLY A 150 2.07 -1.92 -6.89
N GLY A 151 1.74 -0.74 -6.32
CA GLY A 151 2.70 0.01 -5.49
C GLY A 151 3.26 -0.81 -4.33
N VAL A 152 2.38 -1.44 -3.53
CA VAL A 152 2.80 -2.33 -2.43
C VAL A 152 3.51 -3.58 -2.96
N GLY A 153 3.06 -4.15 -4.10
CA GLY A 153 3.65 -5.33 -4.71
C GLY A 153 5.10 -5.11 -5.14
N ILE A 154 5.40 -3.97 -5.76
CA ILE A 154 6.77 -3.59 -6.14
C ILE A 154 7.63 -3.36 -4.90
N ALA A 155 7.13 -2.61 -3.92
CA ALA A 155 7.84 -2.40 -2.66
C ALA A 155 8.14 -3.73 -1.95
N ALA A 156 7.15 -4.64 -1.88
CA ALA A 156 7.31 -5.96 -1.29
C ALA A 156 8.35 -6.81 -2.05
N THR A 157 8.36 -6.74 -3.38
CA THR A 157 9.37 -7.43 -4.20
C THR A 157 10.77 -6.93 -3.89
N GLN A 158 10.98 -5.61 -3.82
CA GLN A 158 12.30 -5.04 -3.51
C GLN A 158 12.75 -5.39 -2.07
N VAL A 159 11.85 -5.30 -1.08
CA VAL A 159 12.13 -5.70 0.31
C VAL A 159 12.48 -7.19 0.39
N ALA A 160 11.72 -8.06 -0.29
CA ALA A 160 11.98 -9.50 -0.32
C ALA A 160 13.32 -9.85 -1.01
N ARG A 161 13.66 -9.13 -2.07
CA ARG A 161 14.95 -9.27 -2.78
C ARG A 161 16.13 -8.92 -1.85
N ILE A 162 16.03 -7.82 -1.11
CA ILE A 162 17.08 -7.44 -0.14
C ILE A 162 17.19 -8.49 0.98
N ALA A 163 16.06 -9.08 1.40
CA ALA A 163 16.05 -10.16 2.38
C ALA A 163 16.58 -11.50 1.85
N GLY A 164 16.95 -11.62 0.55
CA GLY A 164 17.44 -12.85 -0.06
C GLY A 164 16.41 -13.95 -0.24
N ALA A 165 15.13 -13.59 -0.45
CA ALA A 165 14.04 -14.53 -0.64
C ALA A 165 13.86 -14.90 -2.13
N GLU A 166 13.37 -16.13 -2.40
CA GLU A 166 12.84 -16.55 -3.70
C GLU A 166 11.42 -16.01 -3.88
N ILE A 167 11.17 -15.26 -4.97
CA ILE A 167 9.99 -14.42 -5.11
C ILE A 167 9.05 -14.91 -6.21
N PHE A 168 7.84 -15.30 -5.82
CA PHE A 168 6.72 -15.59 -6.71
C PHE A 168 5.80 -14.36 -6.77
N GLY A 169 5.44 -13.91 -7.97
CA GLY A 169 4.63 -12.70 -8.13
C GLY A 169 3.44 -12.89 -9.06
N THR A 170 2.22 -12.60 -8.62
CA THR A 170 1.06 -12.63 -9.52
C THR A 170 0.83 -11.28 -10.17
N ALA A 171 0.76 -11.27 -11.51
CA ALA A 171 0.42 -10.11 -12.33
C ALA A 171 -0.21 -10.59 -13.64
N SER A 172 -0.78 -9.69 -14.45
CA SER A 172 -1.12 -10.03 -15.85
C SER A 172 0.15 -10.17 -16.69
N ALA A 173 0.11 -11.03 -17.73
CA ALA A 173 1.28 -11.31 -18.57
C ALA A 173 1.97 -10.03 -19.12
N ALA A 174 1.19 -9.01 -19.48
CA ALA A 174 1.73 -7.73 -19.98
C ALA A 174 2.63 -6.98 -18.96
N LYS A 175 2.58 -7.35 -17.68
CA LYS A 175 3.39 -6.73 -16.61
C LYS A 175 4.55 -7.61 -16.15
N HIS A 176 4.73 -8.81 -16.71
CA HIS A 176 5.73 -9.77 -16.24
C HIS A 176 7.15 -9.24 -16.36
N GLU A 177 7.48 -8.60 -17.49
CA GLU A 177 8.84 -8.04 -17.66
C GLU A 177 9.12 -6.93 -16.63
N ALA A 178 8.13 -6.10 -16.33
CA ALA A 178 8.28 -5.04 -15.34
C ALA A 178 8.49 -5.59 -13.92
N ILE A 179 7.76 -6.65 -13.52
CA ILE A 179 7.95 -7.24 -12.18
C ILE A 179 9.23 -8.07 -12.07
N LYS A 180 9.67 -8.71 -13.15
CA LYS A 180 11.00 -9.37 -13.22
C LYS A 180 12.12 -8.36 -13.02
N ALA A 181 12.04 -7.20 -13.67
CA ALA A 181 13.01 -6.12 -13.51
C ALA A 181 13.10 -5.61 -12.06
N GLN A 182 12.07 -5.80 -11.24
CA GLN A 182 12.07 -5.48 -9.81
C GLN A 182 12.62 -6.62 -8.94
N GLY A 183 12.75 -7.82 -9.47
CA GLY A 183 13.32 -8.96 -8.77
C GLY A 183 12.34 -10.13 -8.53
N VAL A 184 11.20 -10.19 -9.23
CA VAL A 184 10.33 -11.38 -9.18
C VAL A 184 10.98 -12.51 -9.99
N ASP A 185 11.27 -13.64 -9.35
CA ASP A 185 11.88 -14.82 -9.97
C ASP A 185 10.85 -15.60 -10.81
N HIS A 186 9.64 -15.74 -10.26
CA HIS A 186 8.57 -16.57 -10.82
C HIS A 186 7.29 -15.74 -11.04
N PRO A 187 7.16 -15.04 -12.19
CA PRO A 187 5.92 -14.33 -12.51
C PRO A 187 4.82 -15.32 -12.91
N ILE A 188 3.61 -15.14 -12.36
CA ILE A 188 2.45 -15.99 -12.60
C ILE A 188 1.30 -15.13 -13.15
N ASP A 189 0.82 -15.47 -14.36
CA ASP A 189 -0.33 -14.79 -14.94
C ASP A 189 -1.64 -15.29 -14.34
N TYR A 190 -2.18 -14.54 -13.39
CA TYR A 190 -3.43 -14.90 -12.69
C TYR A 190 -4.67 -14.96 -13.59
N ARG A 191 -4.57 -14.49 -14.86
CA ARG A 191 -5.68 -14.52 -15.82
C ARG A 191 -5.80 -15.86 -16.50
N THR A 192 -4.69 -16.53 -16.72
CA THR A 192 -4.60 -17.78 -17.50
C THR A 192 -4.14 -18.98 -16.68
N GLN A 193 -3.53 -18.74 -15.51
CA GLN A 193 -2.95 -19.78 -14.66
C GLN A 193 -3.61 -19.81 -13.27
N ASP A 194 -3.75 -21.02 -12.71
CA ASP A 194 -4.06 -21.17 -11.27
C ASP A 194 -2.77 -21.03 -10.47
N PHE A 195 -2.60 -19.90 -9.78
CA PHE A 195 -1.38 -19.60 -9.02
C PHE A 195 -1.04 -20.69 -8.00
N LYS A 196 -2.05 -21.37 -7.41
CA LYS A 196 -1.82 -22.46 -6.47
C LYS A 196 -1.18 -23.67 -7.16
N ALA A 197 -1.62 -23.98 -8.37
CA ALA A 197 -1.04 -25.07 -9.15
C ALA A 197 0.39 -24.72 -9.57
N GLU A 198 0.62 -23.48 -10.03
CA GLU A 198 1.94 -23.02 -10.46
C GLU A 198 2.96 -22.99 -9.30
N VAL A 199 2.59 -22.43 -8.15
CA VAL A 199 3.45 -22.43 -6.97
C VAL A 199 3.81 -23.88 -6.57
N ARG A 200 2.85 -24.80 -6.56
CA ARG A 200 3.13 -26.21 -6.25
C ARG A 200 4.06 -26.86 -7.26
N ARG A 201 3.87 -26.58 -8.55
CA ARG A 201 4.73 -27.09 -9.61
C ARG A 201 6.16 -26.60 -9.45
N LEU A 202 6.35 -25.30 -9.25
CA LEU A 202 7.66 -24.65 -9.14
C LEU A 202 8.39 -25.02 -7.85
N THR A 203 7.65 -25.33 -6.77
CA THR A 203 8.23 -25.67 -5.48
C THR A 203 8.23 -27.17 -5.17
N ASN A 204 8.02 -28.04 -6.18
CA ASN A 204 7.88 -29.49 -5.98
C ASN A 204 6.86 -29.85 -4.87
N SER A 205 5.75 -29.09 -4.80
CA SER A 205 4.67 -29.19 -3.80
C SER A 205 5.06 -28.81 -2.37
N GLU A 206 6.25 -28.29 -2.10
CA GLU A 206 6.66 -27.80 -0.78
C GLU A 206 5.89 -26.55 -0.36
N GLY A 207 5.57 -25.65 -1.31
CA GLY A 207 4.89 -24.39 -1.08
C GLY A 207 5.83 -23.24 -0.66
N VAL A 208 5.25 -22.20 -0.04
CA VAL A 208 5.94 -20.95 0.31
C VAL A 208 5.89 -20.64 1.80
N ASP A 209 6.85 -19.83 2.26
CA ASP A 209 6.98 -19.45 3.67
C ASP A 209 6.09 -18.25 4.04
N VAL A 210 5.99 -17.28 3.13
CA VAL A 210 5.22 -16.04 3.36
C VAL A 210 4.34 -15.75 2.16
N ILE A 211 3.11 -15.30 2.41
CA ILE A 211 2.20 -14.81 1.37
C ILE A 211 1.69 -13.43 1.75
N LEU A 212 1.83 -12.47 0.84
CA LEU A 212 1.23 -11.15 0.93
C LEU A 212 0.00 -11.09 0.03
N ASP A 213 -1.18 -10.94 0.62
CA ASP A 213 -2.45 -10.92 -0.11
C ASP A 213 -3.26 -9.64 0.11
N PRO A 214 -3.30 -8.74 -0.89
CA PRO A 214 -4.19 -7.60 -0.94
C PRO A 214 -5.52 -7.89 -1.67
N MET A 215 -5.74 -9.14 -2.17
CA MET A 215 -6.86 -9.47 -3.05
C MET A 215 -8.17 -9.64 -2.29
N GLY A 216 -8.23 -10.61 -1.38
CA GLY A 216 -9.44 -10.86 -0.60
C GLY A 216 -9.86 -12.34 -0.51
N PRO A 217 -11.13 -12.61 -0.09
CA PRO A 217 -11.60 -13.95 0.27
C PRO A 217 -11.49 -15.01 -0.82
N THR A 218 -11.42 -14.65 -2.10
CA THR A 218 -11.34 -15.64 -3.19
C THR A 218 -9.99 -16.34 -3.25
N SER A 219 -8.91 -15.67 -2.81
CA SER A 219 -7.54 -16.22 -2.77
C SER A 219 -7.21 -16.91 -1.45
N PHE A 220 -7.68 -16.41 -0.31
CA PHE A 220 -7.28 -16.83 1.04
C PHE A 220 -7.21 -18.35 1.27
N ARG A 221 -8.22 -19.09 0.79
CA ARG A 221 -8.24 -20.54 0.93
C ARG A 221 -7.17 -21.25 0.09
N LYS A 222 -6.89 -20.70 -1.10
CA LYS A 222 -5.84 -21.23 -1.98
C LYS A 222 -4.47 -20.94 -1.38
N ASP A 223 -4.27 -19.71 -0.87
CA ASP A 223 -3.06 -19.26 -0.22
C ASP A 223 -2.71 -20.12 0.99
N TYR A 224 -3.67 -20.31 1.88
CA TYR A 224 -3.47 -21.14 3.08
C TYR A 224 -3.02 -22.57 2.72
N ARG A 225 -3.47 -23.12 1.57
CA ARG A 225 -3.14 -24.48 1.14
C ARG A 225 -1.75 -24.64 0.55
N ILE A 226 -1.10 -23.55 0.19
CA ILE A 226 0.27 -23.55 -0.35
C ILE A 226 1.30 -23.04 0.64
N LEU A 227 0.90 -22.71 1.85
CA LEU A 227 1.84 -22.43 2.94
C LEU A 227 2.56 -23.71 3.37
N ARG A 228 3.86 -23.60 3.61
CA ARG A 228 4.66 -24.62 4.30
C ARG A 228 4.30 -24.68 5.79
N PRO A 229 4.65 -25.74 6.51
CA PRO A 229 4.70 -25.70 7.97
C PRO A 229 5.62 -24.54 8.43
N GLY A 230 5.17 -23.73 9.39
CA GLY A 230 5.83 -22.47 9.79
C GLY A 230 5.46 -21.27 8.93
N GLY A 231 4.79 -21.47 7.80
CA GLY A 231 4.43 -20.41 6.86
C GLY A 231 3.32 -19.48 7.37
N ARG A 232 3.27 -18.27 6.80
CA ARG A 232 2.38 -17.18 7.23
C ARG A 232 1.68 -16.51 6.06
N LEU A 233 0.35 -16.36 6.18
CA LEU A 233 -0.48 -15.56 5.27
C LEU A 233 -0.73 -14.19 5.90
N ILE A 234 -0.36 -13.14 5.20
CA ILE A 234 -0.62 -11.75 5.60
C ILE A 234 -1.65 -11.14 4.65
N MET A 235 -2.84 -10.90 5.17
CA MET A 235 -3.96 -10.28 4.46
C MET A 235 -3.91 -8.77 4.69
N CYS A 236 -3.77 -7.98 3.64
CA CYS A 236 -3.66 -6.52 3.74
C CYS A 236 -4.65 -5.74 2.88
N GLY A 237 -5.64 -6.40 2.28
CA GLY A 237 -6.61 -5.73 1.43
C GLY A 237 -7.82 -6.57 1.05
N LEU A 238 -8.76 -5.93 0.35
CA LEU A 238 -9.98 -6.50 -0.20
C LEU A 238 -10.22 -5.96 -1.62
N SER A 239 -9.18 -5.97 -2.46
CA SER A 239 -9.23 -5.32 -3.77
C SER A 239 -10.24 -5.95 -4.74
N GLU A 240 -10.66 -7.19 -4.50
CA GLU A 240 -11.72 -7.86 -5.29
C GLU A 240 -13.12 -7.30 -5.04
N ALA A 241 -13.33 -6.54 -3.94
CA ALA A 241 -14.62 -5.92 -3.62
C ALA A 241 -14.90 -4.64 -4.46
N MET A 242 -13.95 -4.24 -5.30
CA MET A 242 -13.99 -3.03 -6.10
C MET A 242 -13.94 -3.34 -7.59
N ASN A 243 -14.66 -2.55 -8.39
CA ASN A 243 -14.54 -2.50 -9.84
C ASN A 243 -14.14 -1.10 -10.33
N GLU A 244 -13.99 -0.92 -11.64
CA GLU A 244 -13.56 0.32 -12.31
C GLU A 244 -14.45 1.54 -11.96
N ASN A 245 -15.76 1.33 -11.79
CA ASN A 245 -16.74 2.38 -11.51
C ASN A 245 -16.95 2.65 -10.02
N GLY A 246 -16.37 1.85 -9.13
CA GLY A 246 -16.51 2.02 -7.69
C GLY A 246 -16.94 0.74 -6.98
N ARG A 247 -17.91 0.85 -6.05
CA ARG A 247 -18.43 -0.29 -5.30
C ARG A 247 -19.24 -1.20 -6.22
N ASP A 248 -18.70 -2.38 -6.52
CA ASP A 248 -19.51 -3.46 -7.05
C ASP A 248 -20.31 -4.11 -5.92
N MET A 249 -21.59 -3.73 -5.80
CA MET A 249 -22.48 -4.26 -4.77
C MET A 249 -22.55 -5.78 -4.80
N ARG A 250 -22.51 -6.38 -6.01
CA ARG A 250 -22.54 -7.86 -6.17
C ARG A 250 -21.20 -8.47 -5.75
N ALA A 251 -20.08 -7.88 -6.15
CA ALA A 251 -18.75 -8.33 -5.73
C ALA A 251 -18.55 -8.10 -4.23
N THR A 252 -18.93 -6.94 -3.70
CA THR A 252 -18.88 -6.65 -2.26
C THR A 252 -19.71 -7.63 -1.44
N LEU A 253 -20.98 -7.86 -1.83
CA LEU A 253 -21.85 -8.82 -1.14
C LEU A 253 -21.30 -10.25 -1.26
N ARG A 254 -20.77 -10.61 -2.44
CA ARG A 254 -20.15 -11.91 -2.68
C ARG A 254 -18.88 -12.09 -1.82
N SER A 255 -18.06 -11.07 -1.67
CA SER A 255 -16.89 -11.08 -0.78
C SER A 255 -17.29 -11.20 0.68
N LEU A 256 -18.29 -10.44 1.13
CA LEU A 256 -18.82 -10.53 2.50
C LEU A 256 -19.42 -11.90 2.81
N LEU A 257 -20.19 -12.48 1.89
CA LEU A 257 -20.77 -13.82 2.03
C LEU A 257 -19.71 -14.93 1.98
N ARG A 258 -18.62 -14.72 1.22
CA ARG A 258 -17.49 -15.67 1.16
C ARG A 258 -16.53 -15.55 2.34
N MET A 259 -16.47 -14.42 3.03
CA MET A 259 -15.58 -14.24 4.16
C MET A 259 -15.69 -15.38 5.19
N PRO A 260 -16.87 -15.71 5.74
CA PRO A 260 -16.99 -16.83 6.67
C PRO A 260 -16.59 -18.18 6.06
N THR A 261 -16.95 -18.44 4.80
CA THR A 261 -16.67 -19.72 4.14
C THR A 261 -15.23 -19.85 3.66
N SER A 262 -14.52 -18.74 3.43
CA SER A 262 -13.11 -18.74 3.04
C SER A 262 -12.18 -18.82 4.24
N THR A 263 -12.63 -18.37 5.41
CA THR A 263 -11.86 -18.32 6.65
C THR A 263 -12.28 -19.40 7.65
N MET A 264 -13.56 -19.53 7.94
CA MET A 264 -14.15 -20.59 8.78
C MET A 264 -14.75 -21.69 7.90
N PRO A 265 -14.48 -22.94 8.10
CA PRO A 265 -13.76 -23.62 9.17
C PRO A 265 -12.24 -23.80 8.90
N TRP A 266 -11.64 -23.05 7.98
CA TRP A 266 -10.27 -23.30 7.52
C TRP A 266 -9.21 -22.84 8.51
N TRP A 267 -9.50 -21.80 9.30
CA TRP A 267 -8.56 -21.19 10.25
C TRP A 267 -8.97 -21.38 11.72
N HIS A 268 -9.66 -22.46 12.05
CA HIS A 268 -9.89 -22.77 13.46
C HIS A 268 -8.58 -23.20 14.14
N ALA A 269 -8.48 -22.95 15.45
CA ALA A 269 -7.26 -23.14 16.23
C ALA A 269 -6.63 -24.53 16.07
N GLY A 270 -7.44 -25.60 16.12
CA GLY A 270 -6.94 -26.98 15.96
C GLY A 270 -6.26 -27.22 14.62
N ARG A 271 -6.74 -26.57 13.53
CA ARG A 271 -6.11 -26.71 12.23
C ARG A 271 -4.80 -25.93 12.13
N LEU A 272 -4.77 -24.72 12.67
CA LEU A 272 -3.54 -23.91 12.73
C LEU A 272 -2.45 -24.63 13.52
N LEU A 273 -2.80 -25.19 14.67
CA LEU A 273 -1.90 -25.98 15.52
C LEU A 273 -1.37 -27.21 14.77
N ASN A 274 -2.26 -28.03 14.19
CA ASN A 274 -1.85 -29.28 13.52
C ASN A 274 -1.04 -29.06 12.25
N GLN A 275 -1.19 -27.91 11.57
CA GLN A 275 -0.50 -27.59 10.34
C GLN A 275 0.67 -26.63 10.53
N ASN A 276 0.88 -26.11 11.76
CA ASN A 276 1.92 -25.14 12.07
C ASN A 276 1.93 -23.93 11.12
N ARG A 277 0.76 -23.30 10.88
CA ARG A 277 0.62 -22.17 9.97
C ARG A 277 0.04 -20.96 10.67
N GLY A 278 0.47 -19.76 10.25
CA GLY A 278 -0.02 -18.49 10.78
C GLY A 278 -0.89 -17.74 9.77
N VAL A 279 -1.88 -16.99 10.29
CA VAL A 279 -2.70 -16.07 9.49
C VAL A 279 -2.77 -14.75 10.22
N PHE A 280 -2.43 -13.66 9.53
CA PHE A 280 -2.35 -12.31 10.06
C PHE A 280 -3.17 -11.34 9.20
N GLY A 281 -3.79 -10.37 9.85
CA GLY A 281 -4.41 -9.22 9.17
C GLY A 281 -3.55 -7.98 9.37
N LEU A 282 -3.29 -7.23 8.31
CA LEU A 282 -2.57 -5.97 8.35
C LEU A 282 -3.47 -4.82 7.89
N ASN A 283 -3.72 -3.87 8.77
CA ASN A 283 -4.20 -2.53 8.43
C ASN A 283 -3.14 -1.53 8.90
N LEU A 284 -2.35 -1.01 7.95
CA LEU A 284 -1.22 -0.13 8.26
C LEU A 284 -1.67 1.12 9.04
N LEU A 285 -2.78 1.77 8.66
CA LEU A 285 -3.27 2.96 9.34
C LEU A 285 -3.67 2.68 10.80
N SER A 286 -4.30 1.53 11.07
CA SER A 286 -4.66 1.12 12.43
C SER A 286 -3.41 0.83 13.27
N TRP A 287 -2.42 0.19 12.67
CA TRP A 287 -1.16 -0.09 13.32
C TRP A 287 -0.38 1.18 13.61
N TRP A 288 -0.18 2.02 12.60
CA TRP A 288 0.46 3.32 12.74
C TRP A 288 -0.11 4.17 13.88
N ARG A 289 -1.46 4.22 13.98
CA ARG A 289 -2.12 4.94 15.09
C ARG A 289 -1.78 4.38 16.48
N ARG A 290 -1.58 3.07 16.59
CA ARG A 290 -1.28 2.39 17.86
C ARG A 290 0.19 2.46 18.24
N GLU A 291 1.09 2.31 17.28
CA GLU A 291 2.54 2.35 17.50
C GLU A 291 3.08 3.77 17.72
N GLY A 292 2.26 4.76 17.46
CA GLY A 292 2.60 6.16 17.72
C GLY A 292 3.35 6.86 16.60
N GLY A 293 3.79 6.17 15.53
CA GLY A 293 4.46 6.79 14.38
C GLY A 293 4.77 5.79 13.27
N MET A 294 5.03 6.31 12.07
CA MET A 294 5.51 5.52 10.92
C MET A 294 7.01 5.21 11.01
N ASP A 295 7.75 5.99 11.79
CA ASP A 295 9.21 5.89 11.94
C ASP A 295 9.67 4.47 12.29
N ARG A 296 9.01 3.80 13.22
CA ARG A 296 9.31 2.41 13.59
C ARG A 296 9.21 1.39 12.45
N ILE A 297 8.40 1.71 11.44
CA ILE A 297 8.17 0.84 10.29
C ILE A 297 9.07 1.24 9.13
N THR A 298 9.32 2.53 8.95
CA THR A 298 10.05 3.05 7.79
C THR A 298 11.53 3.32 8.05
N ALA A 299 11.92 3.62 9.29
CA ALA A 299 13.34 3.89 9.63
C ALA A 299 14.30 2.75 9.23
N PRO A 300 13.95 1.44 9.40
CA PRO A 300 14.82 0.36 8.93
C PRO A 300 15.10 0.36 7.42
N LEU A 301 14.21 1.00 6.63
CA LEU A 301 14.29 1.05 5.17
C LEU A 301 15.10 2.23 4.63
N LEU A 302 15.40 3.24 5.49
CA LEU A 302 16.05 4.48 5.04
C LEU A 302 17.48 4.24 4.54
N SER A 303 18.22 3.31 5.12
CA SER A 303 19.55 2.94 4.65
C SER A 303 19.51 2.39 3.22
N ASP A 304 18.57 1.48 2.96
CA ASP A 304 18.43 0.86 1.65
C ASP A 304 17.87 1.83 0.60
N LEU A 305 17.02 2.78 1.04
CA LEU A 305 16.56 3.88 0.19
C LEU A 305 17.71 4.82 -0.17
N ASN A 306 18.53 5.23 0.80
CA ASN A 306 19.69 6.10 0.57
C ASN A 306 20.75 5.45 -0.33
N SER A 307 20.97 4.15 -0.19
CA SER A 307 21.91 3.38 -1.02
C SER A 307 21.33 2.97 -2.38
N LYS A 308 20.11 3.37 -2.72
CA LYS A 308 19.39 3.05 -3.96
C LYS A 308 19.08 1.54 -4.14
N GLN A 309 19.11 0.76 -3.08
CA GLN A 309 18.65 -0.63 -3.13
C GLN A 309 17.12 -0.71 -3.17
N LEU A 310 16.46 0.28 -2.55
CA LEU A 310 15.02 0.54 -2.70
C LEU A 310 14.83 1.75 -3.63
N MET A 311 14.02 1.58 -4.67
CA MET A 311 13.70 2.65 -5.64
C MET A 311 12.19 2.65 -5.87
N PRO A 312 11.46 3.64 -5.33
CA PRO A 312 10.03 3.77 -5.58
C PRO A 312 9.73 3.92 -7.08
N VAL A 313 8.71 3.20 -7.56
CA VAL A 313 8.30 3.24 -8.96
C VAL A 313 6.99 3.98 -9.08
N VAL A 314 6.99 5.05 -9.88
CA VAL A 314 5.81 5.86 -10.20
C VAL A 314 5.23 5.42 -11.54
N ALA A 315 3.98 4.99 -11.54
CA ALA A 315 3.28 4.59 -12.74
C ALA A 315 2.85 5.79 -13.58
N ARG A 316 2.30 6.79 -12.91
CA ARG A 316 1.79 8.01 -13.54
C ARG A 316 1.47 9.08 -12.50
N SER A 317 1.74 10.34 -12.86
CA SER A 317 1.31 11.53 -12.12
C SER A 317 0.09 12.16 -12.80
N TYR A 318 -0.81 12.71 -12.01
CA TYR A 318 -2.00 13.43 -12.46
C TYR A 318 -2.11 14.75 -11.68
N PRO A 319 -2.46 15.85 -12.34
CA PRO A 319 -2.79 17.09 -11.63
C PRO A 319 -4.05 16.89 -10.78
N PHE A 320 -4.24 17.69 -9.73
CA PHE A 320 -5.38 17.60 -8.81
C PHE A 320 -6.73 17.61 -9.53
N GLU A 321 -6.86 18.39 -10.60
CA GLU A 321 -8.06 18.47 -11.43
C GLU A 321 -8.44 17.15 -12.09
N GLN A 322 -7.47 16.23 -12.22
CA GLN A 322 -7.66 14.89 -12.79
C GLN A 322 -7.70 13.78 -11.72
N ALA A 323 -8.00 14.13 -10.48
CA ALA A 323 -8.07 13.14 -9.37
C ALA A 323 -9.04 11.99 -9.70
N GLY A 324 -10.17 12.28 -10.34
CA GLY A 324 -11.12 11.26 -10.79
C GLY A 324 -10.49 10.26 -11.77
N ASP A 325 -9.69 10.75 -12.73
CA ASP A 325 -9.00 9.90 -13.71
C ASP A 325 -7.90 9.07 -13.07
N ALA A 326 -7.17 9.63 -12.10
CA ALA A 326 -6.18 8.90 -11.30
C ALA A 326 -6.82 7.73 -10.53
N HIS A 327 -7.98 7.98 -9.89
CA HIS A 327 -8.74 6.94 -9.21
C HIS A 327 -9.26 5.86 -10.16
N ARG A 328 -9.72 6.24 -11.36
CA ARG A 328 -10.16 5.28 -12.41
C ARG A 328 -9.00 4.42 -12.87
N TYR A 329 -7.85 5.05 -13.20
CA TYR A 329 -6.64 4.35 -13.64
C TYR A 329 -6.16 3.31 -12.63
N LEU A 330 -6.19 3.65 -11.33
CA LEU A 330 -5.84 2.73 -10.25
C LEU A 330 -6.86 1.59 -10.10
N ALA A 331 -8.16 1.91 -10.16
CA ALA A 331 -9.25 0.92 -10.05
C ALA A 331 -9.24 -0.09 -11.21
N GLU A 332 -8.90 0.36 -12.43
CA GLU A 332 -8.71 -0.48 -13.62
C GLU A 332 -7.45 -1.36 -13.54
N ARG A 333 -6.64 -1.22 -12.48
CA ARG A 333 -5.40 -1.99 -12.27
C ARG A 333 -4.40 -1.82 -13.43
N ARG A 334 -4.34 -0.63 -14.03
CA ARG A 334 -3.45 -0.32 -15.17
C ARG A 334 -2.03 0.01 -14.73
N ASN A 335 -1.87 0.45 -13.51
CA ASN A 335 -0.59 0.92 -12.95
C ASN A 335 0.46 -0.19 -12.83
N ILE A 336 1.72 0.20 -13.04
CA ILE A 336 2.90 -0.51 -12.59
C ILE A 336 3.60 0.45 -11.62
N GLY A 337 3.50 0.17 -10.32
CA GLY A 337 3.94 1.10 -9.27
C GLY A 337 2.84 2.03 -8.77
N LYS A 338 3.24 3.18 -8.24
CA LYS A 338 2.39 4.18 -7.58
C LYS A 338 1.71 5.11 -8.58
N VAL A 339 0.49 5.49 -8.28
CA VAL A 339 -0.19 6.64 -8.90
C VAL A 339 -0.06 7.82 -7.95
N VAL A 340 0.21 8.99 -8.49
CA VAL A 340 0.50 10.20 -7.72
C VAL A 340 -0.38 11.35 -8.19
N LEU A 341 -0.80 12.21 -7.29
CA LEU A 341 -1.46 13.48 -7.58
C LEU A 341 -0.48 14.62 -7.33
N THR A 342 -0.49 15.63 -8.19
CA THR A 342 0.34 16.84 -8.06
C THR A 342 -0.53 18.09 -8.04
N PRO A 343 -0.14 19.15 -7.31
CA PRO A 343 -0.88 20.41 -7.29
C PRO A 343 -0.94 21.12 -8.64
N HIS A 344 0.03 20.85 -9.50
CA HIS A 344 0.20 21.49 -10.84
C HIS A 344 0.46 20.45 -11.91
#